data_f7314e41de96ab1013a7b1b1b918e1b9
#
_entry.id   f7314e41de96ab1013a7b1b1b918e1b9
#
_cell.length_a   1.000
_cell.length_b   1.000
_cell.length_c   1.000
_cell.angle_alpha   90.00
_cell.angle_beta   90.00
_cell.angle_gamma   90.00
#
_symmetry.space_group_name_H-M   'P 1'
#
loop_
_entity.id
_entity.type
_entity.pdbx_description
1 polymer ?
#
loop_
_entity_poly.entity_id
_entity_poly.type
_entity_poly.pdbx_seq_one_letter_code
_entity_poly.pdbx_strand_id
1 'polypeptide(L)'
;MKRFFALFLSAMIAVTMSAQDKKYSDHYYKRYNEFEKEAPIVKWDIVLLGDSLTEGGEWSEYFPGTQAKLNKKGGAIRNRGIVGDTAEGIYDRLDQILPGKPKKLLFLCGANDVSHDLSADVIVERIEKVLRRIKKESPKTKIYLQSMLPFNESFKRYKKLDGKTHMVAEVNARLEKLAKELKITFINLHPLFLEEGTQSLNPKITGDGLHLKKEGYEIWREAIAKYVK
;
A
#
# COMPACT_ATOMS: atom_id res chain seq x y z
N MET A 1 -32.07 6.98 -58.98
CA MET A 1 -30.90 6.93 -58.11
C MET A 1 -31.40 6.77 -56.67
N LYS A 2 -31.39 5.54 -56.14
CA LYS A 2 -31.83 5.25 -54.76
C LYS A 2 -30.55 5.16 -53.89
N ARG A 3 -30.40 6.08 -52.92
CA ARG A 3 -29.30 6.04 -51.94
C ARG A 3 -29.70 5.12 -50.78
N PHE A 4 -28.98 4.03 -50.59
CA PHE A 4 -29.09 3.18 -49.42
C PHE A 4 -28.25 3.82 -48.30
N PHE A 5 -28.89 4.19 -47.19
CA PHE A 5 -28.23 4.52 -45.94
C PHE A 5 -28.03 3.22 -45.17
N ALA A 6 -26.80 2.80 -45.00
CA ALA A 6 -26.43 1.71 -44.11
C ALA A 6 -26.27 2.27 -42.70
N LEU A 7 -27.17 1.91 -41.77
CA LEU A 7 -27.04 2.15 -40.37
C LEU A 7 -26.01 1.11 -39.80
N PHE A 8 -24.85 1.58 -39.40
CA PHE A 8 -23.93 0.79 -38.55
C PHE A 8 -24.45 0.83 -37.12
N LEU A 9 -25.03 -0.28 -36.67
CA LEU A 9 -25.41 -0.52 -35.28
C LEU A 9 -24.16 -1.08 -34.57
N SER A 10 -23.40 -0.22 -33.90
CA SER A 10 -22.30 -0.66 -33.03
C SER A 10 -22.88 -1.24 -31.73
N ALA A 11 -22.98 -2.55 -31.67
CA ALA A 11 -23.29 -3.26 -30.42
C ALA A 11 -22.13 -3.12 -29.44
N MET A 12 -22.27 -2.29 -28.41
CA MET A 12 -21.42 -2.31 -27.22
C MET A 12 -21.70 -3.62 -26.47
N ILE A 13 -20.82 -4.59 -26.61
CA ILE A 13 -20.82 -5.79 -25.78
C ILE A 13 -20.26 -5.36 -24.42
N ALA A 14 -21.14 -5.10 -23.45
CA ALA A 14 -20.75 -5.00 -22.05
C ALA A 14 -20.37 -6.40 -21.56
N VAL A 15 -19.10 -6.68 -21.48
CA VAL A 15 -18.58 -7.89 -20.83
C VAL A 15 -18.82 -7.73 -19.33
N THR A 16 -19.92 -8.28 -18.83
CA THR A 16 -20.15 -8.43 -17.39
C THR A 16 -19.28 -9.57 -16.92
N MET A 17 -18.12 -9.28 -16.33
CA MET A 17 -17.33 -10.29 -15.63
C MET A 17 -18.17 -10.89 -14.48
N SER A 18 -18.36 -12.21 -14.51
CA SER A 18 -18.99 -12.96 -13.43
C SER A 18 -18.17 -12.79 -12.14
N ALA A 19 -18.84 -12.81 -10.98
CA ALA A 19 -18.16 -12.71 -9.67
C ALA A 19 -17.12 -13.83 -9.45
N GLN A 20 -17.14 -14.88 -10.23
CA GLN A 20 -16.24 -16.05 -10.18
C GLN A 20 -14.88 -15.78 -10.86
N ASP A 21 -14.77 -14.72 -11.70
CA ASP A 21 -13.57 -14.42 -12.48
C ASP A 21 -12.73 -13.27 -11.92
N LYS A 22 -13.13 -12.70 -10.77
CA LYS A 22 -12.40 -11.58 -10.17
C LYS A 22 -11.20 -12.06 -9.37
N LYS A 23 -10.01 -11.63 -9.77
CA LYS A 23 -8.75 -11.93 -9.05
C LYS A 23 -8.70 -11.28 -7.66
N TYR A 24 -9.32 -10.12 -7.48
CA TYR A 24 -9.29 -9.32 -6.26
C TYR A 24 -10.70 -9.04 -5.74
N SER A 25 -10.80 -8.46 -4.53
CA SER A 25 -12.06 -8.11 -3.91
C SER A 25 -12.79 -6.97 -4.66
N ASP A 26 -14.11 -6.87 -4.44
CA ASP A 26 -14.89 -5.75 -4.99
C ASP A 26 -14.39 -4.39 -4.48
N HIS A 27 -13.91 -4.35 -3.23
CA HIS A 27 -13.30 -3.14 -2.66
C HIS A 27 -12.02 -2.75 -3.41
N TYR A 28 -11.18 -3.74 -3.77
CA TYR A 28 -9.99 -3.47 -4.58
C TYR A 28 -10.35 -2.79 -5.91
N TYR A 29 -11.31 -3.36 -6.66
CA TYR A 29 -11.72 -2.78 -7.94
C TYR A 29 -12.41 -1.42 -7.79
N LYS A 30 -13.19 -1.23 -6.72
CA LYS A 30 -13.77 0.08 -6.40
C LYS A 30 -12.68 1.12 -6.22
N ARG A 31 -11.69 0.86 -5.35
CA ARG A 31 -10.58 1.78 -5.08
C ARG A 31 -9.69 2.00 -6.31
N TYR A 32 -9.41 0.93 -7.05
CA TYR A 32 -8.68 1.02 -8.32
C TYR A 32 -9.35 2.01 -9.28
N ASN A 33 -10.67 1.89 -9.47
CA ASN A 33 -11.45 2.77 -10.33
C ASN A 33 -11.58 4.20 -9.78
N GLU A 34 -11.54 4.39 -8.46
CA GLU A 34 -11.48 5.72 -7.85
C GLU A 34 -10.16 6.40 -8.18
N PHE A 35 -9.04 5.69 -8.08
CA PHE A 35 -7.72 6.21 -8.44
C PHE A 35 -7.60 6.60 -9.92
N GLU A 36 -8.27 5.87 -10.83
CA GLU A 36 -8.34 6.20 -12.26
C GLU A 36 -9.07 7.53 -12.52
N LYS A 37 -9.99 7.91 -11.65
CA LYS A 37 -10.75 9.17 -11.75
C LYS A 37 -10.03 10.35 -11.10
N GLU A 38 -9.06 10.09 -10.25
CA GLU A 38 -8.24 11.15 -9.65
C GLU A 38 -7.27 11.74 -10.68
N ALA A 39 -6.74 12.93 -10.35
CA ALA A 39 -5.64 13.49 -11.13
C ALA A 39 -4.46 12.49 -11.16
N PRO A 40 -3.83 12.28 -12.32
CA PRO A 40 -2.73 11.33 -12.45
C PRO A 40 -1.56 11.67 -11.51
N ILE A 41 -0.81 10.66 -11.15
CA ILE A 41 0.42 10.85 -10.37
C ILE A 41 1.41 11.68 -11.18
N VAL A 42 2.07 12.63 -10.52
CA VAL A 42 3.07 13.50 -11.14
C VAL A 42 4.39 13.47 -10.37
N LYS A 43 5.44 13.98 -11.01
CA LYS A 43 6.84 13.94 -10.49
C LYS A 43 7.03 14.60 -9.11
N TRP A 44 6.11 15.44 -8.67
CA TRP A 44 6.17 16.11 -7.37
C TRP A 44 5.42 15.38 -6.28
N ASP A 45 4.65 14.36 -6.63
CA ASP A 45 3.86 13.61 -5.66
C ASP A 45 4.74 12.83 -4.68
N ILE A 46 4.20 12.67 -3.48
CA ILE A 46 4.65 11.73 -2.46
C ILE A 46 3.56 10.69 -2.31
N VAL A 47 3.87 9.45 -2.68
CA VAL A 47 2.90 8.35 -2.67
C VAL A 47 3.09 7.50 -1.43
N LEU A 48 2.02 7.28 -0.67
CA LEU A 48 1.95 6.23 0.34
C LEU A 48 1.21 5.04 -0.28
N LEU A 49 1.95 3.95 -0.50
CA LEU A 49 1.51 2.74 -1.18
C LEU A 49 1.39 1.60 -0.17
N GLY A 50 0.27 0.91 -0.16
CA GLY A 50 0.07 -0.21 0.76
C GLY A 50 -1.34 -0.77 0.79
N ASP A 51 -1.66 -1.40 1.90
CA ASP A 51 -2.93 -2.07 2.18
C ASP A 51 -3.90 -1.19 3.02
N SER A 52 -4.76 -1.84 3.81
CA SER A 52 -5.74 -1.17 4.67
C SER A 52 -5.11 -0.21 5.69
N LEU A 53 -3.94 -0.53 6.21
CA LEU A 53 -3.22 0.34 7.14
C LEU A 53 -2.84 1.65 6.47
N THR A 54 -2.43 1.60 5.21
CA THR A 54 -2.15 2.80 4.41
C THR A 54 -3.42 3.52 4.02
N GLU A 55 -4.47 2.79 3.59
CA GLU A 55 -5.76 3.39 3.19
C GLU A 55 -6.39 4.21 4.31
N GLY A 56 -6.33 3.73 5.56
CA GLY A 56 -6.94 4.38 6.72
C GLY A 56 -6.24 5.65 7.20
N GLY A 57 -5.08 6.02 6.64
CA GLY A 57 -4.37 7.23 7.04
C GLY A 57 -4.80 8.48 6.28
N GLU A 58 -5.00 9.57 6.98
CA GLU A 58 -5.31 10.90 6.42
C GLU A 58 -4.02 11.68 6.11
N TRP A 59 -3.20 11.11 5.21
CA TRP A 59 -1.79 11.51 5.03
C TRP A 59 -1.57 12.96 4.64
N SER A 60 -2.43 13.54 3.81
CA SER A 60 -2.35 14.96 3.45
C SER A 60 -2.62 15.87 4.65
N GLU A 61 -3.54 15.47 5.53
CA GLU A 61 -3.91 16.20 6.74
C GLU A 61 -2.83 16.08 7.82
N TYR A 62 -2.17 14.93 7.91
CA TYR A 62 -1.05 14.73 8.84
C TYR A 62 0.17 15.59 8.50
N PHE A 63 0.31 16.03 7.24
CA PHE A 63 1.45 16.83 6.76
C PHE A 63 1.01 18.10 6.01
N PRO A 64 0.21 19.00 6.63
CA PRO A 64 -0.38 20.14 5.92
C PRO A 64 0.67 21.09 5.34
N GLY A 65 1.78 21.30 6.03
CA GLY A 65 2.88 22.15 5.53
C GLY A 65 3.59 21.54 4.32
N THR A 66 3.73 20.23 4.25
CA THR A 66 4.27 19.54 3.07
C THR A 66 3.26 19.58 1.93
N GLN A 67 1.99 19.27 2.21
CA GLN A 67 0.91 19.34 1.22
C GLN A 67 0.84 20.71 0.57
N ALA A 68 0.88 21.79 1.35
CA ALA A 68 0.87 23.15 0.83
C ALA A 68 2.07 23.47 -0.08
N LYS A 69 3.27 22.96 0.25
CA LYS A 69 4.47 23.11 -0.60
C LYS A 69 4.36 22.32 -1.91
N LEU A 70 3.78 21.13 -1.86
CA LEU A 70 3.56 20.28 -3.04
C LEU A 70 2.53 20.91 -3.97
N ASN A 71 1.41 21.42 -3.44
CA ASN A 71 0.37 22.07 -4.23
C ASN A 71 0.91 23.22 -5.10
N LYS A 72 1.87 24.01 -4.56
CA LYS A 72 2.55 25.08 -5.32
C LYS A 72 3.33 24.55 -6.53
N LYS A 73 3.62 23.25 -6.57
CA LYS A 73 4.37 22.58 -7.65
C LYS A 73 3.48 21.70 -8.51
N GLY A 74 2.17 21.70 -8.28
CA GLY A 74 1.22 20.82 -8.93
C GLY A 74 1.28 19.34 -8.48
N GLY A 75 1.86 19.08 -7.30
CA GLY A 75 1.91 17.75 -6.69
C GLY A 75 1.07 17.66 -5.42
N ALA A 76 1.00 16.46 -4.85
CA ALA A 76 0.27 16.18 -3.60
C ALA A 76 0.88 14.99 -2.84
N ILE A 77 0.42 14.82 -1.61
CA ILE A 77 0.55 13.55 -0.89
C ILE A 77 -0.61 12.67 -1.34
N ARG A 78 -0.29 11.51 -1.90
CA ARG A 78 -1.27 10.56 -2.48
C ARG A 78 -1.38 9.32 -1.63
N ASN A 79 -2.57 9.07 -1.11
CA ASN A 79 -2.90 7.80 -0.48
C ASN A 79 -3.22 6.78 -1.59
N ARG A 80 -2.41 5.73 -1.68
CA ARG A 80 -2.60 4.59 -2.59
C ARG A 80 -2.64 3.29 -1.78
N GLY A 81 -3.41 3.31 -0.68
CA GLY A 81 -3.78 2.15 0.10
C GLY A 81 -5.06 1.50 -0.42
N ILE A 82 -5.16 0.18 -0.33
CA ILE A 82 -6.38 -0.59 -0.61
C ILE A 82 -6.56 -1.67 0.48
N VAL A 83 -7.73 -1.67 1.14
CA VAL A 83 -8.07 -2.69 2.14
C VAL A 83 -7.96 -4.10 1.55
N GLY A 84 -7.26 -4.98 2.25
CA GLY A 84 -7.09 -6.38 1.86
C GLY A 84 -6.04 -6.62 0.78
N ASP A 85 -5.34 -5.57 0.32
CA ASP A 85 -4.35 -5.70 -0.75
C ASP A 85 -3.11 -6.47 -0.29
N THR A 86 -2.55 -7.25 -1.20
CA THR A 86 -1.33 -8.02 -1.04
C THR A 86 -0.20 -7.42 -1.87
N ALA A 87 1.02 -7.90 -1.67
CA ALA A 87 2.15 -7.48 -2.51
C ALA A 87 1.91 -7.78 -4.00
N GLU A 88 1.16 -8.85 -4.34
CA GLU A 88 0.78 -9.18 -5.71
C GLU A 88 -0.23 -8.15 -6.27
N GLY A 89 -1.29 -7.83 -5.51
CA GLY A 89 -2.27 -6.83 -5.94
C GLY A 89 -1.65 -5.45 -6.11
N ILE A 90 -0.73 -5.07 -5.22
CA ILE A 90 0.06 -3.84 -5.35
C ILE A 90 0.90 -3.86 -6.64
N TYR A 91 1.55 -4.98 -6.97
CA TYR A 91 2.33 -5.12 -8.20
C TYR A 91 1.48 -4.88 -9.45
N ASP A 92 0.27 -5.43 -9.49
CA ASP A 92 -0.64 -5.35 -10.64
C ASP A 92 -1.19 -3.95 -10.89
N ARG A 93 -1.19 -3.06 -9.86
CA ARG A 93 -1.67 -1.69 -10.00
C ARG A 93 -0.58 -0.60 -10.05
N LEU A 94 0.68 -0.99 -10.19
CA LEU A 94 1.78 -0.03 -10.30
C LEU A 94 1.68 0.86 -11.55
N ASP A 95 0.96 0.42 -12.58
CA ASP A 95 0.72 1.21 -13.79
C ASP A 95 -0.05 2.51 -13.53
N GLN A 96 -0.81 2.59 -12.44
CA GLN A 96 -1.47 3.83 -12.01
C GLN A 96 -0.50 4.83 -11.35
N ILE A 97 0.71 4.42 -11.03
CA ILE A 97 1.67 5.21 -10.23
C ILE A 97 2.93 5.53 -11.01
N LEU A 98 3.55 4.52 -11.62
CA LEU A 98 4.91 4.63 -12.17
C LEU A 98 5.05 5.55 -13.38
N PRO A 99 4.04 5.71 -14.27
CA PRO A 99 4.12 6.68 -15.37
C PRO A 99 4.33 8.12 -14.87
N GLY A 100 3.79 8.47 -13.70
CA GLY A 100 3.94 9.79 -13.08
C GLY A 100 5.32 10.06 -12.47
N LYS A 101 6.13 9.02 -12.26
CA LYS A 101 7.49 9.11 -11.68
C LYS A 101 7.53 9.96 -10.41
N PRO A 102 6.76 9.59 -9.35
CA PRO A 102 6.61 10.40 -8.14
C PRO A 102 7.96 10.66 -7.47
N LYS A 103 8.08 11.78 -6.75
CA LYS A 103 9.32 12.18 -6.06
C LYS A 103 9.72 11.19 -4.99
N LYS A 104 8.73 10.71 -4.22
CA LYS A 104 8.92 9.78 -3.10
C LYS A 104 7.82 8.73 -3.11
N LEU A 105 8.16 7.53 -2.68
CA LEU A 105 7.21 6.45 -2.48
C LEU A 105 7.52 5.75 -1.16
N LEU A 106 6.57 5.81 -0.22
CA LEU A 106 6.62 5.10 1.05
C LEU A 106 5.76 3.85 0.92
N PHE A 107 6.34 2.68 1.12
CA PHE A 107 5.71 1.40 0.83
C PHE A 107 5.61 0.52 2.08
N LEU A 108 4.43 0.04 2.39
CA LEU A 108 4.13 -0.92 3.45
C LEU A 108 3.10 -1.93 2.96
N CYS A 109 3.37 -3.22 3.12
CA CYS A 109 2.40 -4.30 2.96
C CYS A 109 2.92 -5.59 3.61
N GLY A 110 2.12 -6.65 3.56
CA GLY A 110 2.50 -8.01 3.93
C GLY A 110 1.55 -8.69 4.94
N ALA A 111 0.79 -7.94 5.73
CA ALA A 111 -0.13 -8.53 6.69
C ALA A 111 -1.20 -9.41 6.01
N ASN A 112 -1.70 -8.99 4.85
CA ASN A 112 -2.64 -9.78 4.07
C ASN A 112 -1.98 -11.00 3.42
N ASP A 113 -0.73 -10.89 3.00
CA ASP A 113 0.04 -12.04 2.49
C ASP A 113 0.22 -13.11 3.59
N VAL A 114 0.52 -12.69 4.84
CA VAL A 114 0.54 -13.58 6.02
C VAL A 114 -0.83 -14.22 6.24
N SER A 115 -1.92 -13.47 6.11
CA SER A 115 -3.28 -14.00 6.28
C SER A 115 -3.68 -15.01 5.19
N HIS A 116 -2.99 -15.01 4.06
CA HIS A 116 -3.15 -15.97 2.97
C HIS A 116 -2.21 -17.18 3.07
N ASP A 117 -1.64 -17.44 4.26
CA ASP A 117 -0.78 -18.57 4.54
C ASP A 117 0.52 -18.62 3.70
N LEU A 118 0.98 -17.47 3.19
CA LEU A 118 2.23 -17.40 2.45
C LEU A 118 3.43 -17.45 3.42
N SER A 119 4.48 -18.17 3.02
CA SER A 119 5.73 -18.20 3.76
C SER A 119 6.46 -16.84 3.71
N ALA A 120 7.34 -16.60 4.67
CA ALA A 120 8.18 -15.40 4.69
C ALA A 120 9.00 -15.22 3.40
N ASP A 121 9.50 -16.33 2.81
CA ASP A 121 10.23 -16.29 1.54
C ASP A 121 9.36 -15.75 0.41
N VAL A 122 8.14 -16.25 0.27
CA VAL A 122 7.20 -15.83 -0.78
C VAL A 122 6.77 -14.38 -0.60
N ILE A 123 6.52 -13.96 0.65
CA ILE A 123 6.15 -12.57 0.96
C ILE A 123 7.29 -11.62 0.56
N VAL A 124 8.52 -11.92 0.95
CA VAL A 124 9.68 -11.09 0.64
C VAL A 124 9.94 -11.06 -0.86
N GLU A 125 9.85 -12.21 -1.57
CA GLU A 125 9.98 -12.29 -3.03
C GLU A 125 8.95 -11.39 -3.74
N ARG A 126 7.68 -11.42 -3.30
CA ARG A 126 6.63 -10.58 -3.89
C ARG A 126 6.90 -9.09 -3.67
N ILE A 127 7.32 -8.70 -2.46
CA ILE A 127 7.70 -7.32 -2.13
C ILE A 127 8.94 -6.90 -2.95
N GLU A 128 9.91 -7.78 -3.12
CA GLU A 128 11.07 -7.53 -3.97
C GLU A 128 10.69 -7.25 -5.43
N LYS A 129 9.76 -8.02 -6.00
CA LYS A 129 9.23 -7.78 -7.36
C LYS A 129 8.65 -6.37 -7.49
N VAL A 130 7.85 -5.93 -6.50
CA VAL A 130 7.32 -4.56 -6.46
C VAL A 130 8.45 -3.53 -6.45
N LEU A 131 9.41 -3.67 -5.55
CA LEU A 131 10.53 -2.72 -5.40
C LEU A 131 11.41 -2.66 -6.63
N ARG A 132 11.74 -3.80 -7.24
CA ARG A 132 12.53 -3.87 -8.47
C ARG A 132 11.82 -3.24 -9.65
N ARG A 133 10.50 -3.43 -9.78
CA ARG A 133 9.69 -2.78 -10.81
C ARG A 133 9.70 -1.26 -10.62
N ILE A 134 9.49 -0.76 -9.40
CA ILE A 134 9.56 0.69 -9.12
C ILE A 134 10.94 1.24 -9.49
N LYS A 135 12.02 0.58 -9.10
CA LYS A 135 13.40 1.02 -9.44
C LYS A 135 13.66 1.04 -10.94
N LYS A 136 13.16 0.08 -11.68
CA LYS A 136 13.32 -0.04 -13.13
C LYS A 136 12.56 1.06 -13.88
N GLU A 137 11.28 1.25 -13.55
CA GLU A 137 10.37 2.12 -14.31
C GLU A 137 10.38 3.57 -13.80
N SER A 138 10.75 3.79 -12.54
CA SER A 138 10.85 5.13 -11.93
C SER A 138 12.16 5.30 -11.14
N PRO A 139 13.33 5.25 -11.81
CA PRO A 139 14.65 5.16 -11.15
C PRO A 139 15.04 6.40 -10.33
N LYS A 140 14.36 7.53 -10.50
CA LYS A 140 14.58 8.76 -9.72
C LYS A 140 13.67 8.87 -8.49
N THR A 141 12.67 7.98 -8.36
CA THR A 141 11.80 7.93 -7.18
C THR A 141 12.60 7.47 -5.96
N LYS A 142 12.56 8.25 -4.88
CA LYS A 142 13.12 7.84 -3.59
C LYS A 142 12.17 6.86 -2.94
N ILE A 143 12.61 5.62 -2.78
CA ILE A 143 11.83 4.54 -2.18
C ILE A 143 12.16 4.44 -0.69
N TYR A 144 11.11 4.39 0.13
CA TYR A 144 11.16 4.15 1.56
C TYR A 144 10.34 2.90 1.85
N LEU A 145 11.02 1.78 2.07
CA LEU A 145 10.38 0.53 2.49
C LEU A 145 10.13 0.60 4.00
N GLN A 146 8.89 0.47 4.40
CA GLN A 146 8.50 0.42 5.81
C GLN A 146 8.36 -1.03 6.25
N SER A 147 8.74 -1.32 7.51
CA SER A 147 8.47 -2.63 8.09
C SER A 147 6.98 -2.89 8.19
N MET A 148 6.56 -4.14 8.14
CA MET A 148 5.21 -4.54 8.56
C MET A 148 4.99 -4.11 10.01
N LEU A 149 3.76 -3.69 10.34
CA LEU A 149 3.36 -3.46 11.71
C LEU A 149 2.99 -4.80 12.39
N PRO A 150 3.13 -4.89 13.72
CA PRO A 150 2.65 -6.05 14.45
C PRO A 150 1.12 -6.12 14.39
N PHE A 151 0.57 -7.30 14.67
CA PHE A 151 -0.85 -7.50 14.96
C PHE A 151 -1.01 -8.18 16.32
N ASN A 152 -2.23 -8.18 16.86
CA ASN A 152 -2.52 -8.72 18.19
C ASN A 152 -3.63 -9.77 18.10
N GLU A 153 -3.23 -11.03 18.18
CA GLU A 153 -4.09 -12.20 18.08
C GLU A 153 -5.08 -12.34 19.23
N SER A 154 -4.81 -11.68 20.38
CA SER A 154 -5.68 -11.77 21.56
C SER A 154 -7.10 -11.19 21.31
N PHE A 155 -7.23 -10.31 20.33
CA PHE A 155 -8.53 -9.78 19.91
C PHE A 155 -9.42 -10.80 19.19
N LYS A 156 -8.87 -11.94 18.74
CA LYS A 156 -9.59 -13.02 18.04
C LYS A 156 -10.44 -12.57 16.83
N ARG A 157 -10.14 -11.40 16.29
CA ARG A 157 -10.89 -10.80 15.18
C ARG A 157 -10.48 -11.39 13.83
N TYR A 158 -9.17 -11.61 13.64
CA TYR A 158 -8.58 -12.05 12.37
C TYR A 158 -8.01 -13.46 12.51
N LYS A 159 -8.87 -14.47 12.47
CA LYS A 159 -8.51 -15.89 12.66
C LYS A 159 -7.41 -16.39 11.73
N LYS A 160 -7.31 -15.82 10.51
CA LYS A 160 -6.27 -16.16 9.54
C LYS A 160 -4.86 -15.69 9.96
N LEU A 161 -4.74 -14.86 10.98
CA LEU A 161 -3.48 -14.41 11.55
C LEU A 161 -3.11 -15.16 12.84
N ASP A 162 -4.00 -15.99 13.39
CA ASP A 162 -3.75 -16.75 14.62
C ASP A 162 -2.49 -17.63 14.48
N GLY A 163 -1.60 -17.58 15.46
CA GLY A 163 -0.34 -18.31 15.49
C GLY A 163 0.79 -17.73 14.61
N LYS A 164 0.58 -16.56 13.97
CA LYS A 164 1.52 -16.03 12.97
C LYS A 164 2.24 -14.75 13.39
N THR A 165 2.09 -14.28 14.62
CA THR A 165 2.76 -13.07 15.12
C THR A 165 4.29 -13.13 14.91
N HIS A 166 4.91 -14.30 15.05
CA HIS A 166 6.34 -14.51 14.83
C HIS A 166 6.78 -14.19 13.38
N MET A 167 5.92 -14.36 12.40
CA MET A 167 6.23 -14.09 10.98
C MET A 167 6.54 -12.62 10.73
N VAL A 168 5.93 -11.70 11.49
CA VAL A 168 6.16 -10.27 11.29
C VAL A 168 7.62 -9.90 11.52
N ALA A 169 8.22 -10.36 12.61
CA ALA A 169 9.62 -10.11 12.91
C ALA A 169 10.55 -10.78 11.88
N GLU A 170 10.23 -12.01 11.46
CA GLU A 170 10.98 -12.74 10.44
C GLU A 170 10.98 -12.02 9.09
N VAL A 171 9.80 -11.64 8.59
CA VAL A 171 9.66 -10.90 7.33
C VAL A 171 10.39 -9.57 7.42
N ASN A 172 10.23 -8.81 8.52
CA ASN A 172 10.88 -7.51 8.70
C ASN A 172 12.40 -7.60 8.68
N ALA A 173 12.99 -8.61 9.30
CA ALA A 173 14.44 -8.84 9.27
C ALA A 173 14.95 -9.09 7.83
N ARG A 174 14.18 -9.80 7.02
CA ARG A 174 14.49 -10.05 5.60
C ARG A 174 14.28 -8.80 4.75
N LEU A 175 13.22 -8.02 5.00
CA LEU A 175 12.96 -6.75 4.30
C LEU A 175 14.07 -5.73 4.58
N GLU A 176 14.63 -5.69 5.79
CA GLU A 176 15.77 -4.82 6.09
C GLU A 176 17.01 -5.21 5.26
N LYS A 177 17.29 -6.52 5.13
CA LYS A 177 18.39 -7.01 4.27
C LYS A 177 18.15 -6.65 2.81
N LEU A 178 16.93 -6.91 2.31
CA LEU A 178 16.53 -6.57 0.95
C LEU A 178 16.68 -5.06 0.67
N ALA A 179 16.29 -4.21 1.61
CA ALA A 179 16.45 -2.76 1.46
C ALA A 179 17.93 -2.35 1.32
N LYS A 180 18.83 -2.97 2.10
CA LYS A 180 20.30 -2.76 1.98
C LYS A 180 20.81 -3.19 0.61
N GLU A 181 20.42 -4.38 0.13
CA GLU A 181 20.79 -4.90 -1.19
C GLU A 181 20.32 -4.00 -2.32
N LEU A 182 19.07 -3.54 -2.24
CA LEU A 182 18.47 -2.64 -3.21
C LEU A 182 18.93 -1.18 -3.06
N LYS A 183 19.73 -0.84 -2.05
CA LYS A 183 20.18 0.53 -1.73
C LYS A 183 19.01 1.51 -1.62
N ILE A 184 17.96 1.11 -0.91
CA ILE A 184 16.81 1.93 -0.56
C ILE A 184 16.74 2.12 0.96
N THR A 185 15.97 3.12 1.40
CA THR A 185 15.82 3.38 2.84
C THR A 185 14.81 2.41 3.46
N PHE A 186 15.21 1.71 4.52
CA PHE A 186 14.29 0.96 5.38
C PHE A 186 13.87 1.81 6.57
N ILE A 187 12.57 1.86 6.85
CA ILE A 187 11.99 2.53 8.02
C ILE A 187 11.43 1.46 8.93
N ASN A 188 12.13 1.18 10.03
CA ASN A 188 11.68 0.19 11.00
C ASN A 188 10.60 0.79 11.92
N LEU A 189 9.35 0.64 11.54
CA LEU A 189 8.19 1.06 12.32
C LEU A 189 7.82 0.07 13.42
N HIS A 190 8.05 -1.23 13.19
CA HIS A 190 7.59 -2.33 14.02
C HIS A 190 7.78 -2.12 15.54
N PRO A 191 8.98 -1.73 16.04
CA PRO A 191 9.19 -1.58 17.48
C PRO A 191 8.34 -0.49 18.12
N LEU A 192 7.90 0.52 17.34
CA LEU A 192 7.12 1.66 17.84
C LEU A 192 5.67 1.28 18.16
N PHE A 193 5.21 0.14 17.65
CA PHE A 193 3.84 -0.31 17.74
C PHE A 193 3.63 -1.50 18.67
N LEU A 194 4.71 -2.02 19.26
CA LEU A 194 4.65 -3.17 20.16
C LEU A 194 4.05 -2.79 21.51
N GLU A 195 3.29 -3.71 22.07
CA GLU A 195 3.02 -3.73 23.50
C GLU A 195 4.31 -4.10 24.24
N GLU A 196 4.62 -3.37 25.31
CA GLU A 196 5.84 -3.55 26.07
C GLU A 196 6.05 -5.01 26.53
N GLY A 197 7.24 -5.53 26.29
CA GLY A 197 7.60 -6.91 26.63
C GLY A 197 7.01 -7.99 25.73
N THR A 198 6.30 -7.63 24.64
CA THR A 198 5.67 -8.58 23.73
C THR A 198 6.08 -8.36 22.27
N GLN A 199 5.60 -9.24 21.38
CA GLN A 199 5.69 -9.08 19.92
C GLN A 199 4.33 -8.67 19.30
N SER A 200 3.35 -8.35 20.14
CA SER A 200 1.99 -8.02 19.73
C SER A 200 1.79 -6.52 19.55
N LEU A 201 0.85 -6.15 18.69
CA LEU A 201 0.40 -4.76 18.56
C LEU A 201 -0.18 -4.27 19.89
N ASN A 202 0.26 -3.09 20.32
CA ASN A 202 -0.20 -2.46 21.55
C ASN A 202 -1.73 -2.27 21.51
N PRO A 203 -2.48 -2.86 22.46
CA PRO A 203 -3.95 -2.82 22.46
C PRO A 203 -4.53 -1.40 22.63
N LYS A 204 -3.74 -0.45 23.13
CA LYS A 204 -4.19 0.95 23.30
C LYS A 204 -4.40 1.66 21.97
N ILE A 205 -3.63 1.29 20.93
CA ILE A 205 -3.61 1.96 19.63
C ILE A 205 -4.37 1.22 18.53
N THR A 206 -5.08 0.14 18.89
CA THR A 206 -5.93 -0.63 17.99
C THR A 206 -7.31 -0.87 18.58
N GLY A 207 -8.29 -1.15 17.74
CA GLY A 207 -9.63 -1.54 18.16
C GLY A 207 -9.98 -2.99 17.83
N ASP A 208 -9.18 -3.62 16.97
CA ASP A 208 -9.46 -4.95 16.43
C ASP A 208 -8.23 -5.87 16.37
N GLY A 209 -7.08 -5.38 16.85
CA GLY A 209 -5.84 -6.11 16.88
C GLY A 209 -5.00 -6.03 15.57
N LEU A 210 -5.46 -5.27 14.57
CA LEU A 210 -4.76 -5.09 13.28
C LEU A 210 -4.74 -3.63 12.84
N HIS A 211 -5.93 -3.00 12.74
CA HIS A 211 -6.04 -1.63 12.27
C HIS A 211 -5.76 -0.62 13.38
N LEU A 212 -5.22 0.52 12.99
CA LEU A 212 -4.81 1.56 13.92
C LEU A 212 -5.97 2.50 14.26
N LYS A 213 -5.99 2.93 15.53
CA LYS A 213 -6.71 4.13 15.96
C LYS A 213 -5.90 5.39 15.64
N LYS A 214 -6.47 6.55 15.93
CA LYS A 214 -5.83 7.86 15.74
C LYS A 214 -4.44 7.92 16.37
N GLU A 215 -4.30 7.43 17.58
CA GLU A 215 -3.03 7.42 18.33
C GLU A 215 -1.95 6.61 17.61
N GLY A 216 -2.32 5.48 17.00
CA GLY A 216 -1.41 4.69 16.19
C GLY A 216 -0.96 5.42 14.92
N TYR A 217 -1.87 6.15 14.26
CA TYR A 217 -1.50 6.97 13.11
C TYR A 217 -0.63 8.18 13.51
N GLU A 218 -0.79 8.75 14.70
CA GLU A 218 0.10 9.80 15.21
C GLU A 218 1.54 9.29 15.38
N ILE A 219 1.72 8.09 15.95
CA ILE A 219 3.03 7.44 16.04
C ILE A 219 3.63 7.25 14.65
N TRP A 220 2.84 6.75 13.70
CA TRP A 220 3.31 6.54 12.32
C TRP A 220 3.71 7.85 11.66
N ARG A 221 2.84 8.86 11.75
CA ARG A 221 3.12 10.21 11.24
C ARG A 221 4.46 10.74 11.75
N GLU A 222 4.73 10.63 13.04
CA GLU A 222 5.99 11.11 13.64
C GLU A 222 7.19 10.35 13.10
N ALA A 223 7.10 9.02 13.04
CA ALA A 223 8.17 8.17 12.56
C ALA A 223 8.57 8.46 11.10
N ILE A 224 7.61 8.80 10.24
CA ILE A 224 7.88 9.08 8.81
C ILE A 224 8.06 10.56 8.49
N ALA A 225 7.86 11.47 9.43
CA ALA A 225 7.85 12.93 9.19
C ALA A 225 9.07 13.46 8.43
N LYS A 226 10.27 12.97 8.78
CA LYS A 226 11.52 13.39 8.11
C LYS A 226 11.63 12.91 6.66
N TYR A 227 10.88 11.89 6.27
CA TYR A 227 10.89 11.32 4.92
C TYR A 227 9.82 11.95 4.03
N VAL A 228 8.73 12.46 4.63
CA VAL A 228 7.63 13.15 3.93
C VAL A 228 7.92 14.63 3.69
N LYS A 229 8.74 15.25 4.51
CA LYS A 229 9.14 16.68 4.36
C LYS A 229 9.94 16.97 3.10
#